data_fc32619454c84d1cbaf6d479c65f5736
#
_entry.id   fc32619454c84d1cbaf6d479c65f5736
#
_cell.length_a   1.000
_cell.length_b   1.000
_cell.length_c   1.000
_cell.angle_alpha   90.00
_cell.angle_beta   90.00
_cell.angle_gamma   90.00
#
_symmetry.space_group_name_H-M   'P 1'
#
loop_
_entity.id
_entity.type
_entity.pdbx_description
1 polymer ?
#
loop_
_entity_poly.entity_id
_entity_poly.type
_entity_poly.pdbx_seq_one_letter_code
_entity_poly.pdbx_strand_id
1 'polypeptide(L)'
;MKILQLISSGGFYGAESVLLNLSVELQRTGHICIVGVFQNARNANTEVGDRAKIAGLAVRRIPCRSRFDWQTVRKIWAIIEGDGIDLVHAHGYKANFYALLAARVAEVPVTATCHNWLGESRSMHAYARLDRYLLRFFDGVAAVSRSVAEQLGHAGTRQRVRVIPNGVPTHGPGIGSGLADQIRMGDRIVVGTVGRLSAEKGASVLIEAASKICPDFPQALFVVVGDGPLRSSLEARVRELGMTGQFLFAGERNNVDQIYRSFDVYVLPSFQEGMPMALLEAMAAGLPVVATKVGGVPDLVCDPSVGTLVEPGDPTAIATGIRDLLSDQSRRELMGSNARRRVEDQFSAAAMAQNYVELYQEALLRRSGGNRASVAATSQARMDVARRAQR
;
A
#
# COMPACT_ATOMS: atom_id res chain seq x y z
N MET A 1 -9.43 -17.41 13.31
CA MET A 1 -10.17 -17.40 12.02
C MET A 1 -9.25 -17.87 10.91
N LYS A 2 -9.80 -18.60 9.94
CA LYS A 2 -9.13 -18.89 8.66
C LYS A 2 -9.63 -17.90 7.59
N ILE A 3 -8.72 -17.14 7.01
CA ILE A 3 -9.04 -16.03 6.11
C ILE A 3 -8.41 -16.30 4.75
N LEU A 4 -9.23 -16.24 3.69
CA LEU A 4 -8.75 -16.30 2.31
C LEU A 4 -8.58 -14.87 1.78
N GLN A 5 -7.33 -14.43 1.61
CA GLN A 5 -6.97 -13.16 1.00
C GLN A 5 -6.89 -13.32 -0.52
N LEU A 6 -7.72 -12.64 -1.30
CA LEU A 6 -7.77 -12.76 -2.76
C LEU A 6 -7.24 -11.51 -3.45
N ILE A 7 -6.29 -11.68 -4.37
CA ILE A 7 -5.76 -10.58 -5.17
C ILE A 7 -5.49 -11.00 -6.62
N SER A 8 -5.78 -10.08 -7.55
CA SER A 8 -5.39 -10.19 -8.95
C SER A 8 -4.31 -9.15 -9.24
N SER A 9 -3.08 -9.60 -9.36
CA SER A 9 -1.90 -8.75 -9.45
C SER A 9 -1.30 -8.71 -10.85
N GLY A 10 -0.72 -7.57 -11.21
CA GLY A 10 0.10 -7.41 -12.43
C GLY A 10 1.59 -7.21 -12.13
N GLY A 11 1.97 -7.17 -10.87
CA GLY A 11 3.30 -6.94 -10.32
C GLY A 11 3.25 -6.90 -8.80
N PHE A 12 4.34 -6.52 -8.13
CA PHE A 12 4.34 -6.33 -6.69
C PHE A 12 4.40 -4.83 -6.38
N TYR A 13 3.24 -4.26 -6.03
CA TYR A 13 3.06 -2.82 -5.76
C TYR A 13 2.45 -2.60 -4.37
N GLY A 14 1.88 -1.42 -4.15
CA GLY A 14 1.34 -1.04 -2.85
C GLY A 14 0.22 -1.95 -2.32
N ALA A 15 -0.72 -2.37 -3.16
CA ALA A 15 -1.82 -3.24 -2.73
C ALA A 15 -1.35 -4.65 -2.34
N GLU A 16 -0.36 -5.19 -3.08
CA GLU A 16 0.26 -6.48 -2.79
C GLU A 16 1.08 -6.42 -1.49
N SER A 17 1.80 -5.32 -1.27
CA SER A 17 2.53 -5.06 -0.02
C SER A 17 1.58 -5.00 1.18
N VAL A 18 0.46 -4.28 1.06
CA VAL A 18 -0.58 -4.21 2.11
C VAL A 18 -1.15 -5.59 2.42
N LEU A 19 -1.53 -6.36 1.41
CA LEU A 19 -2.04 -7.72 1.60
C LEU A 19 -1.03 -8.61 2.33
N LEU A 20 0.24 -8.54 1.92
CA LEU A 20 1.31 -9.34 2.53
C LEU A 20 1.53 -8.94 3.99
N ASN A 21 1.71 -7.65 4.28
CA ASN A 21 1.89 -7.12 5.64
C ASN A 21 0.71 -7.51 6.54
N LEU A 22 -0.52 -7.33 6.05
CA LEU A 22 -1.73 -7.73 6.77
C LEU A 22 -1.75 -9.23 7.07
N SER A 23 -1.47 -10.08 6.07
CA SER A 23 -1.52 -11.53 6.23
C SER A 23 -0.47 -12.05 7.20
N VAL A 24 0.74 -11.48 7.18
CA VAL A 24 1.81 -11.82 8.13
C VAL A 24 1.42 -11.44 9.56
N GLU A 25 0.90 -10.25 9.79
CA GLU A 25 0.49 -9.81 11.12
C GLU A 25 -0.72 -10.58 11.65
N LEU A 26 -1.70 -10.90 10.81
CA LEU A 26 -2.81 -11.75 11.17
C LEU A 26 -2.33 -13.15 11.58
N GLN A 27 -1.36 -13.73 10.86
CA GLN A 27 -0.78 -15.02 11.23
C GLN A 27 -0.03 -14.94 12.56
N ARG A 28 0.71 -13.86 12.81
CA ARG A 28 1.42 -13.62 14.06
C ARG A 28 0.47 -13.51 15.26
N THR A 29 -0.75 -13.03 15.04
CA THR A 29 -1.80 -12.92 16.07
C THR A 29 -2.70 -14.16 16.18
N GLY A 30 -2.29 -15.30 15.60
CA GLY A 30 -2.96 -16.60 15.75
C GLY A 30 -4.11 -16.84 14.77
N HIS A 31 -4.23 -16.04 13.71
CA HIS A 31 -5.13 -16.32 12.60
C HIS A 31 -4.41 -17.16 11.54
N ILE A 32 -5.16 -17.85 10.69
CA ILE A 32 -4.61 -18.58 9.55
C ILE A 32 -4.97 -17.83 8.29
N CYS A 33 -3.94 -17.34 7.57
CA CYS A 33 -4.11 -16.63 6.30
C CYS A 33 -3.68 -17.51 5.14
N ILE A 34 -4.56 -17.61 4.13
CA ILE A 34 -4.27 -18.24 2.85
C ILE A 34 -4.33 -17.16 1.76
N VAL A 35 -3.25 -17.02 1.00
CA VAL A 35 -3.17 -16.03 -0.09
C VAL A 35 -3.58 -16.68 -1.39
N GLY A 36 -4.73 -16.27 -1.93
CA GLY A 36 -5.26 -16.70 -3.23
C GLY A 36 -4.85 -15.70 -4.33
N VAL A 37 -4.00 -16.15 -5.25
CA VAL A 37 -3.47 -15.31 -6.33
C VAL A 37 -4.05 -15.75 -7.67
N PHE A 38 -4.67 -14.81 -8.39
CA PHE A 38 -5.19 -15.09 -9.73
C PHE A 38 -4.06 -15.26 -10.74
N GLN A 39 -4.06 -16.38 -11.42
CA GLN A 39 -3.16 -16.68 -12.53
C GLN A 39 -3.88 -16.38 -13.85
N ASN A 40 -3.71 -15.14 -14.31
CA ASN A 40 -4.40 -14.64 -15.50
C ASN A 40 -3.74 -15.16 -16.80
N ALA A 41 -4.52 -15.55 -17.79
CA ALA A 41 -3.99 -16.07 -19.06
C ALA A 41 -3.10 -15.07 -19.83
N ARG A 42 -3.39 -13.75 -19.69
CA ARG A 42 -2.62 -12.70 -20.39
C ARG A 42 -1.46 -12.12 -19.56
N ASN A 43 -1.54 -12.19 -18.25
CA ASN A 43 -0.49 -11.77 -17.33
C ASN A 43 -0.52 -12.71 -16.13
N ALA A 44 0.36 -13.69 -16.14
CA ALA A 44 0.46 -14.73 -15.12
C ALA A 44 1.37 -14.31 -13.95
N ASN A 45 1.49 -12.99 -13.66
CA ASN A 45 2.31 -12.55 -12.54
C ASN A 45 1.75 -13.09 -11.23
N THR A 46 2.57 -13.86 -10.52
CA THR A 46 2.26 -14.47 -9.22
C THR A 46 3.27 -14.10 -8.14
N GLU A 47 4.06 -13.05 -8.36
CA GLU A 47 5.14 -12.61 -7.47
C GLU A 47 4.67 -12.43 -6.02
N VAL A 48 3.46 -11.87 -5.83
CA VAL A 48 2.87 -11.74 -4.49
C VAL A 48 2.70 -13.10 -3.80
N GLY A 49 2.37 -14.15 -4.56
CA GLY A 49 2.28 -15.51 -4.03
C GLY A 49 3.64 -16.11 -3.68
N ASP A 50 4.68 -15.79 -4.44
CA ASP A 50 6.03 -16.26 -4.16
C ASP A 50 6.60 -15.56 -2.92
N ARG A 51 6.41 -14.25 -2.78
CA ARG A 51 6.75 -13.48 -1.57
C ARG A 51 5.95 -13.95 -0.34
N ALA A 52 4.67 -14.28 -0.51
CA ALA A 52 3.85 -14.83 0.56
C ALA A 52 4.38 -16.19 1.06
N LYS A 53 4.84 -17.07 0.16
CA LYS A 53 5.48 -18.34 0.54
C LYS A 53 6.79 -18.11 1.31
N ILE A 54 7.62 -17.16 0.87
CA ILE A 54 8.86 -16.80 1.59
C ILE A 54 8.53 -16.30 3.00
N ALA A 55 7.42 -15.57 3.16
CA ALA A 55 6.92 -15.12 4.46
C ALA A 55 6.22 -16.22 5.30
N GLY A 56 6.21 -17.49 4.84
CA GLY A 56 5.63 -18.62 5.56
C GLY A 56 4.10 -18.72 5.45
N LEU A 57 3.47 -18.02 4.50
CA LEU A 57 2.03 -18.07 4.27
C LEU A 57 1.64 -19.19 3.31
N ALA A 58 0.47 -19.80 3.53
CA ALA A 58 -0.13 -20.72 2.58
C ALA A 58 -0.60 -19.97 1.32
N VAL A 59 -0.35 -20.54 0.14
CA VAL A 59 -0.71 -19.91 -1.14
C VAL A 59 -1.54 -20.85 -2.00
N ARG A 60 -2.59 -20.30 -2.63
CA ARG A 60 -3.41 -20.97 -3.64
C ARG A 60 -3.34 -20.19 -4.95
N ARG A 61 -2.81 -20.81 -6.01
CA ARG A 61 -2.84 -20.24 -7.37
C ARG A 61 -4.18 -20.55 -8.01
N ILE A 62 -4.88 -19.53 -8.49
CA ILE A 62 -6.23 -19.62 -9.04
C ILE A 62 -6.19 -19.30 -10.53
N PRO A 63 -6.15 -20.30 -11.42
CA PRO A 63 -6.20 -20.08 -12.85
C PRO A 63 -7.49 -19.38 -13.26
N CYS A 64 -7.35 -18.30 -14.05
CA CYS A 64 -8.46 -17.51 -14.56
C CYS A 64 -8.23 -17.23 -16.06
N ARG A 65 -9.02 -17.86 -16.93
CA ARG A 65 -8.80 -17.87 -18.39
C ARG A 65 -9.39 -16.66 -19.09
N SER A 66 -10.44 -16.06 -18.54
CA SER A 66 -11.15 -14.95 -19.16
C SER A 66 -11.62 -13.92 -18.12
N ARG A 67 -12.27 -12.84 -18.60
CA ARG A 67 -12.86 -11.81 -17.73
C ARG A 67 -14.00 -12.35 -16.86
N PHE A 68 -14.79 -13.30 -17.40
CA PHE A 68 -15.89 -14.00 -16.74
C PHE A 68 -15.65 -15.49 -16.90
N ASP A 69 -15.15 -16.13 -15.84
CA ASP A 69 -14.80 -17.55 -15.84
C ASP A 69 -15.45 -18.24 -14.65
N TRP A 70 -16.56 -18.94 -14.89
CA TRP A 70 -17.28 -19.66 -13.86
C TRP A 70 -16.45 -20.78 -13.21
N GLN A 71 -15.47 -21.32 -13.93
CA GLN A 71 -14.54 -22.28 -13.33
C GLN A 71 -13.69 -21.65 -12.24
N THR A 72 -13.36 -20.36 -12.37
CA THR A 72 -12.67 -19.59 -11.32
C THR A 72 -13.52 -19.47 -10.06
N VAL A 73 -14.83 -19.22 -10.19
CA VAL A 73 -15.77 -19.19 -9.03
C VAL A 73 -15.80 -20.55 -8.33
N ARG A 74 -15.93 -21.64 -9.11
CA ARG A 74 -15.92 -23.02 -8.55
C ARG A 74 -14.62 -23.36 -7.84
N LYS A 75 -13.47 -22.92 -8.35
CA LYS A 75 -12.16 -23.13 -7.71
C LYS A 75 -12.04 -22.37 -6.40
N ILE A 76 -12.50 -21.13 -6.35
CA ILE A 76 -12.50 -20.35 -5.09
C ILE A 76 -13.45 -20.99 -4.09
N TRP A 77 -14.65 -21.40 -4.51
CA TRP A 77 -15.57 -22.15 -3.66
C TRP A 77 -14.95 -23.43 -3.11
N ALA A 78 -14.29 -24.23 -3.97
CA ALA A 78 -13.60 -25.45 -3.53
C ALA A 78 -12.46 -25.19 -2.53
N ILE A 79 -11.75 -24.05 -2.65
CA ILE A 79 -10.76 -23.61 -1.66
C ILE A 79 -11.46 -23.25 -0.34
N ILE A 80 -12.57 -22.52 -0.40
CA ILE A 80 -13.34 -22.14 0.81
C ILE A 80 -13.78 -23.38 1.60
N GLU A 81 -14.39 -24.35 0.92
CA GLU A 81 -14.85 -25.59 1.55
C GLU A 81 -13.68 -26.48 2.01
N GLY A 82 -12.72 -26.74 1.10
CA GLY A 82 -11.63 -27.68 1.35
C GLY A 82 -10.63 -27.23 2.41
N ASP A 83 -10.36 -25.93 2.49
CA ASP A 83 -9.48 -25.36 3.51
C ASP A 83 -10.27 -24.93 4.78
N GLY A 84 -11.61 -24.96 4.78
CA GLY A 84 -12.46 -24.54 5.89
C GLY A 84 -12.32 -23.05 6.20
N ILE A 85 -12.51 -22.20 5.20
CA ILE A 85 -12.36 -20.73 5.30
C ILE A 85 -13.54 -20.13 6.05
N ASP A 86 -13.26 -19.33 7.06
CA ASP A 86 -14.28 -18.61 7.84
C ASP A 86 -14.73 -17.31 7.15
N LEU A 87 -13.85 -16.67 6.35
CA LEU A 87 -14.09 -15.36 5.73
C LEU A 87 -13.20 -15.17 4.49
N VAL A 88 -13.77 -14.54 3.46
CA VAL A 88 -13.03 -14.12 2.25
C VAL A 88 -12.78 -12.62 2.28
N HIS A 89 -11.53 -12.21 2.04
CA HIS A 89 -11.14 -10.82 1.91
C HIS A 89 -10.53 -10.56 0.53
N ALA A 90 -11.10 -9.61 -0.21
CA ALA A 90 -10.72 -9.32 -1.58
C ALA A 90 -10.02 -7.97 -1.73
N HIS A 91 -9.00 -7.92 -2.62
CA HIS A 91 -8.26 -6.72 -2.96
C HIS A 91 -8.37 -6.43 -4.46
N GLY A 92 -9.07 -5.33 -4.78
CA GLY A 92 -9.27 -4.84 -6.13
C GLY A 92 -10.43 -5.46 -6.90
N TYR A 93 -10.91 -4.75 -7.92
CA TYR A 93 -12.20 -4.97 -8.60
C TYR A 93 -12.40 -6.40 -9.14
N LYS A 94 -11.35 -7.04 -9.69
CA LYS A 94 -11.45 -8.40 -10.20
C LYS A 94 -11.61 -9.41 -9.06
N ALA A 95 -10.81 -9.28 -8.02
CA ALA A 95 -10.92 -10.13 -6.84
C ALA A 95 -12.29 -9.94 -6.16
N ASN A 96 -12.78 -8.71 -6.06
CA ASN A 96 -14.08 -8.39 -5.50
C ASN A 96 -15.20 -9.14 -6.22
N PHE A 97 -15.21 -9.13 -7.56
CA PHE A 97 -16.24 -9.83 -8.36
C PHE A 97 -16.28 -11.34 -8.05
N TYR A 98 -15.12 -12.01 -8.13
CA TYR A 98 -15.06 -13.46 -7.93
C TYR A 98 -15.27 -13.86 -6.46
N ALA A 99 -14.73 -13.08 -5.52
CA ALA A 99 -14.90 -13.29 -4.10
C ALA A 99 -16.37 -13.22 -3.69
N LEU A 100 -17.10 -12.20 -4.16
CA LEU A 100 -18.52 -12.04 -3.87
C LEU A 100 -19.33 -13.25 -4.32
N LEU A 101 -19.12 -13.73 -5.56
CA LEU A 101 -19.85 -14.87 -6.09
C LEU A 101 -19.53 -16.17 -5.33
N ALA A 102 -18.24 -16.45 -5.12
CA ALA A 102 -17.84 -17.69 -4.44
C ALA A 102 -18.27 -17.71 -2.97
N ALA A 103 -18.12 -16.60 -2.25
CA ALA A 103 -18.52 -16.47 -0.85
C ALA A 103 -20.04 -16.56 -0.67
N ARG A 104 -20.84 -16.07 -1.65
CA ARG A 104 -22.30 -16.24 -1.63
C ARG A 104 -22.72 -17.70 -1.78
N VAL A 105 -22.04 -18.46 -2.64
CA VAL A 105 -22.31 -19.90 -2.83
C VAL A 105 -21.87 -20.71 -1.61
N ALA A 106 -20.72 -20.35 -0.99
CA ALA A 106 -20.19 -21.00 0.21
C ALA A 106 -20.84 -20.51 1.52
N GLU A 107 -21.73 -19.54 1.46
CA GLU A 107 -22.39 -18.92 2.63
C GLU A 107 -21.43 -18.33 3.67
N VAL A 108 -20.20 -17.95 3.29
CA VAL A 108 -19.21 -17.30 4.17
C VAL A 108 -19.25 -15.77 4.01
N PRO A 109 -18.87 -15.00 5.05
CA PRO A 109 -18.73 -13.55 4.96
C PRO A 109 -17.67 -13.13 3.93
N VAL A 110 -17.90 -12.00 3.28
CA VAL A 110 -16.98 -11.42 2.32
C VAL A 110 -16.69 -9.94 2.62
N THR A 111 -15.42 -9.58 2.70
CA THR A 111 -14.94 -8.22 2.91
C THR A 111 -14.06 -7.76 1.75
N ALA A 112 -13.90 -6.47 1.58
CA ALA A 112 -13.03 -5.89 0.56
C ALA A 112 -12.19 -4.74 1.10
N THR A 113 -10.98 -4.57 0.53
CA THR A 113 -10.18 -3.36 0.68
C THR A 113 -10.17 -2.56 -0.62
N CYS A 114 -10.52 -1.28 -0.50
CA CYS A 114 -10.47 -0.31 -1.58
C CYS A 114 -9.19 0.52 -1.45
N HIS A 115 -8.23 0.29 -2.36
CA HIS A 115 -6.96 1.00 -2.38
C HIS A 115 -7.02 2.31 -3.14
N ASN A 116 -7.60 2.33 -4.31
CA ASN A 116 -7.94 3.47 -5.17
C ASN A 116 -8.55 2.95 -6.49
N TRP A 117 -9.25 3.82 -7.22
CA TRP A 117 -9.71 3.55 -8.58
C TRP A 117 -8.90 4.39 -9.57
N LEU A 118 -7.66 3.94 -9.81
CA LEU A 118 -6.78 4.56 -10.80
C LEU A 118 -7.15 4.07 -12.20
N GLY A 119 -7.35 4.99 -13.13
CA GLY A 119 -7.51 4.63 -14.53
C GLY A 119 -8.07 5.76 -15.38
N GLU A 120 -7.33 6.14 -16.41
CA GLU A 120 -7.71 7.18 -17.37
C GLU A 120 -8.62 6.68 -18.49
N SER A 121 -8.71 5.34 -18.68
CA SER A 121 -9.50 4.78 -19.78
C SER A 121 -10.99 4.67 -19.46
N ARG A 122 -11.86 4.86 -20.48
CA ARG A 122 -13.31 4.68 -20.35
C ARG A 122 -13.69 3.31 -19.80
N SER A 123 -12.93 2.26 -20.14
CA SER A 123 -13.17 0.91 -19.64
C SER A 123 -12.87 0.81 -18.13
N MET A 124 -11.83 1.48 -17.62
CA MET A 124 -11.52 1.51 -16.19
C MET A 124 -12.61 2.24 -15.39
N HIS A 125 -13.18 3.32 -15.92
CA HIS A 125 -14.32 3.99 -15.29
C HIS A 125 -15.56 3.08 -15.19
N ALA A 126 -15.83 2.27 -16.21
CA ALA A 126 -16.93 1.30 -16.16
C ALA A 126 -16.68 0.21 -15.10
N TYR A 127 -15.45 -0.32 -14.99
CA TYR A 127 -15.08 -1.27 -13.94
C TYR A 127 -15.17 -0.66 -12.54
N ALA A 128 -14.71 0.57 -12.36
CA ALA A 128 -14.81 1.27 -11.09
C ALA A 128 -16.28 1.51 -10.66
N ARG A 129 -17.17 1.80 -11.62
CA ARG A 129 -18.62 1.93 -11.35
C ARG A 129 -19.25 0.59 -10.95
N LEU A 130 -18.91 -0.47 -11.66
CA LEU A 130 -19.39 -1.82 -11.35
C LEU A 130 -18.87 -2.27 -9.99
N ASP A 131 -17.58 -2.07 -9.70
CA ASP A 131 -16.97 -2.43 -8.43
C ASP A 131 -17.67 -1.72 -7.27
N ARG A 132 -17.85 -0.38 -7.35
CA ARG A 132 -18.59 0.40 -6.36
C ARG A 132 -20.03 -0.11 -6.15
N TYR A 133 -20.68 -0.58 -7.22
CA TYR A 133 -22.01 -1.18 -7.09
C TYR A 133 -21.95 -2.52 -6.37
N LEU A 134 -20.99 -3.39 -6.69
CA LEU A 134 -20.82 -4.71 -6.08
C LEU A 134 -20.47 -4.62 -4.59
N LEU A 135 -19.69 -3.62 -4.19
CA LEU A 135 -19.30 -3.41 -2.78
C LEU A 135 -20.50 -3.23 -1.82
N ARG A 136 -21.68 -2.86 -2.34
CA ARG A 136 -22.93 -2.81 -1.54
C ARG A 136 -23.35 -4.17 -0.99
N PHE A 137 -22.90 -5.25 -1.62
CA PHE A 137 -23.25 -6.62 -1.25
C PHE A 137 -22.19 -7.27 -0.34
N PHE A 138 -21.12 -6.56 0.01
CA PHE A 138 -20.09 -7.03 0.93
C PHE A 138 -20.52 -6.85 2.38
N ASP A 139 -20.07 -7.75 3.25
CA ASP A 139 -20.39 -7.73 4.67
C ASP A 139 -19.56 -6.68 5.42
N GLY A 140 -18.41 -6.28 4.88
CA GLY A 140 -17.57 -5.18 5.34
C GLY A 140 -16.68 -4.63 4.23
N VAL A 141 -16.42 -3.32 4.23
CA VAL A 141 -15.55 -2.65 3.26
C VAL A 141 -14.56 -1.76 4.00
N ALA A 142 -13.27 -1.96 3.74
CA ALA A 142 -12.21 -1.08 4.20
C ALA A 142 -11.84 -0.07 3.10
N ALA A 143 -11.75 1.20 3.47
CA ALA A 143 -11.16 2.24 2.65
C ALA A 143 -9.80 2.61 3.24
N VAL A 144 -8.74 2.65 2.44
CA VAL A 144 -7.38 2.90 2.93
C VAL A 144 -7.13 4.34 3.38
N SER A 145 -8.02 5.29 3.04
CA SER A 145 -7.95 6.69 3.46
C SER A 145 -9.35 7.32 3.53
N ARG A 146 -9.45 8.49 4.17
CA ARG A 146 -10.69 9.27 4.20
C ARG A 146 -11.16 9.66 2.80
N SER A 147 -10.24 10.06 1.93
CA SER A 147 -10.54 10.40 0.53
C SER A 147 -11.15 9.22 -0.23
N VAL A 148 -10.63 7.98 -0.04
CA VAL A 148 -11.21 6.77 -0.64
C VAL A 148 -12.60 6.47 -0.04
N ALA A 149 -12.77 6.66 1.27
CA ALA A 149 -14.08 6.46 1.93
C ALA A 149 -15.14 7.46 1.43
N GLU A 150 -14.79 8.70 1.19
CA GLU A 150 -15.67 9.71 0.60
C GLU A 150 -16.13 9.32 -0.81
N GLN A 151 -15.21 8.82 -1.66
CA GLN A 151 -15.54 8.32 -2.98
C GLN A 151 -16.52 7.14 -2.93
N LEU A 152 -16.44 6.30 -1.89
CA LEU A 152 -17.38 5.20 -1.63
C LEU A 152 -18.72 5.70 -1.08
N GLY A 153 -18.72 6.74 -0.25
CA GLY A 153 -19.91 7.28 0.42
C GLY A 153 -20.99 7.77 -0.55
N HIS A 154 -20.60 8.24 -1.73
CA HIS A 154 -21.51 8.62 -2.81
C HIS A 154 -22.21 7.41 -3.48
N ALA A 155 -21.76 6.19 -3.20
CA ALA A 155 -22.28 4.95 -3.77
C ALA A 155 -23.30 4.21 -2.88
N GLY A 156 -23.74 4.78 -1.75
CA GLY A 156 -24.73 4.15 -0.86
C GLY A 156 -24.18 3.01 0.02
N THR A 157 -22.86 2.94 0.21
CA THR A 157 -22.17 1.94 1.03
C THR A 157 -21.85 2.42 2.45
N ARG A 158 -22.23 3.65 2.82
CA ARG A 158 -21.82 4.38 4.05
C ARG A 158 -21.86 3.55 5.34
N GLN A 159 -22.84 2.67 5.51
CA GLN A 159 -23.02 1.93 6.78
C GLN A 159 -22.02 0.77 6.98
N ARG A 160 -21.23 0.42 5.95
CA ARG A 160 -20.32 -0.74 5.97
C ARG A 160 -18.86 -0.37 5.67
N VAL A 161 -18.59 0.91 5.40
CA VAL A 161 -17.25 1.41 5.08
C VAL A 161 -16.56 1.84 6.37
N ARG A 162 -15.39 1.25 6.61
CA ARG A 162 -14.48 1.63 7.68
C ARG A 162 -13.20 2.17 7.08
N VAL A 163 -12.70 3.29 7.58
CA VAL A 163 -11.36 3.76 7.19
C VAL A 163 -10.34 2.94 7.97
N ILE A 164 -9.56 2.14 7.26
CA ILE A 164 -8.45 1.35 7.80
C ILE A 164 -7.21 1.73 7.00
N PRO A 165 -6.35 2.58 7.55
CA PRO A 165 -5.12 2.99 6.90
C PRO A 165 -4.19 1.80 6.61
N ASN A 166 -3.41 1.90 5.55
CA ASN A 166 -2.34 0.95 5.29
C ASN A 166 -1.32 0.98 6.42
N GLY A 167 -0.71 -0.18 6.68
CA GLY A 167 0.33 -0.32 7.70
C GLY A 167 1.61 -0.91 7.15
N VAL A 168 2.72 -0.49 7.74
CA VAL A 168 4.07 -1.00 7.42
C VAL A 168 4.71 -1.66 8.64
N PRO A 169 5.62 -2.63 8.45
CA PRO A 169 6.42 -3.16 9.56
C PRO A 169 7.24 -2.04 10.22
N THR A 170 7.21 -1.99 11.55
CA THR A 170 7.96 -0.99 12.34
C THR A 170 9.31 -1.50 12.82
N HIS A 171 9.60 -2.78 12.61
CA HIS A 171 10.87 -3.38 12.96
C HIS A 171 11.92 -3.01 11.91
N GLY A 172 13.05 -2.51 12.38
CA GLY A 172 14.10 -1.98 11.53
C GLY A 172 14.54 -2.95 10.44
N PRO A 173 14.74 -2.46 9.23
CA PRO A 173 15.22 -3.27 8.12
C PRO A 173 16.59 -3.88 8.46
N GLY A 174 16.81 -5.09 7.96
CA GLY A 174 18.06 -5.80 8.11
C GLY A 174 19.28 -5.02 7.57
N ILE A 175 20.45 -5.37 8.02
CA ILE A 175 21.73 -4.85 7.53
C ILE A 175 21.89 -5.35 6.08
N GLY A 176 22.03 -4.44 5.12
CA GLY A 176 22.26 -4.78 3.72
C GLY A 176 23.20 -3.77 3.07
N SER A 177 24.23 -4.26 2.40
CA SER A 177 25.17 -3.51 1.59
C SER A 177 24.72 -3.50 0.12
N GLY A 178 25.21 -2.58 -0.70
CA GLY A 178 25.00 -2.55 -2.14
C GLY A 178 24.75 -1.16 -2.69
N LEU A 179 23.57 -0.89 -3.26
CA LEU A 179 23.25 0.41 -3.85
C LEU A 179 23.35 1.57 -2.84
N ALA A 180 23.02 1.32 -1.58
CA ALA A 180 23.15 2.31 -0.52
C ALA A 180 24.61 2.83 -0.37
N ASP A 181 25.58 1.94 -0.50
CA ASP A 181 27.01 2.32 -0.43
C ASP A 181 27.45 3.12 -1.65
N GLN A 182 26.92 2.79 -2.85
CA GLN A 182 27.18 3.54 -4.08
C GLN A 182 26.56 4.94 -4.08
N ILE A 183 25.37 5.07 -3.51
CA ILE A 183 24.65 6.36 -3.42
C ILE A 183 25.32 7.30 -2.43
N ARG A 184 25.81 6.79 -1.29
CA ARG A 184 26.44 7.56 -0.20
C ARG A 184 27.92 7.89 -0.41
N MET A 185 28.43 7.82 -1.62
CA MET A 185 29.82 8.21 -1.91
C MET A 185 30.02 9.72 -1.79
N GLY A 186 30.84 10.16 -0.83
CA GLY A 186 31.19 11.57 -0.55
C GLY A 186 30.13 12.31 0.30
N ASP A 187 30.27 13.65 0.35
CA ASP A 187 29.39 14.54 1.16
C ASP A 187 28.06 14.88 0.46
N ARG A 188 27.50 13.93 -0.31
CA ARG A 188 26.25 14.14 -1.02
C ARG A 188 25.05 14.09 -0.07
N ILE A 189 24.11 15.01 -0.30
CA ILE A 189 22.78 14.95 0.33
C ILE A 189 21.82 14.31 -0.66
N VAL A 190 21.20 13.22 -0.27
CA VAL A 190 20.41 12.37 -1.16
C VAL A 190 18.92 12.65 -1.03
N VAL A 191 18.31 13.12 -2.11
CA VAL A 191 16.87 13.34 -2.24
C VAL A 191 16.27 12.17 -3.01
N GLY A 192 15.49 11.32 -2.34
CA GLY A 192 14.96 10.09 -2.93
C GLY A 192 13.48 10.13 -3.23
N THR A 193 13.07 9.44 -4.28
CA THR A 193 11.68 9.08 -4.55
C THR A 193 11.58 7.62 -4.98
N VAL A 194 10.50 6.95 -4.59
CA VAL A 194 10.25 5.54 -4.89
C VAL A 194 8.86 5.39 -5.49
N GLY A 195 8.78 4.81 -6.69
CA GLY A 195 7.49 4.56 -7.32
C GLY A 195 7.60 4.25 -8.81
N ARG A 196 6.47 3.85 -9.38
CA ARG A 196 6.37 3.61 -10.83
C ARG A 196 6.62 4.89 -11.62
N LEU A 197 7.37 4.81 -12.71
CA LEU A 197 7.61 5.95 -13.60
C LEU A 197 6.44 6.14 -14.58
N SER A 198 5.33 6.67 -14.06
CA SER A 198 4.07 6.92 -14.76
C SER A 198 3.57 8.34 -14.43
N ALA A 199 2.64 8.85 -15.23
CA ALA A 199 2.20 10.25 -15.17
C ALA A 199 1.66 10.62 -13.77
N GLU A 200 0.86 9.74 -13.17
CA GLU A 200 0.23 9.96 -11.87
C GLU A 200 1.23 10.07 -10.71
N LYS A 201 2.48 9.57 -10.87
CA LYS A 201 3.54 9.62 -9.85
C LYS A 201 4.38 10.90 -9.88
N GLY A 202 4.23 11.72 -10.91
CA GLY A 202 4.76 13.09 -10.94
C GLY A 202 6.29 13.23 -10.92
N ALA A 203 7.06 12.21 -11.34
CA ALA A 203 8.53 12.29 -11.38
C ALA A 203 9.04 13.44 -12.27
N SER A 204 8.29 13.87 -13.28
CA SER A 204 8.60 15.05 -14.09
C SER A 204 8.58 16.33 -13.27
N VAL A 205 7.64 16.47 -12.32
CA VAL A 205 7.57 17.65 -11.43
C VAL A 205 8.79 17.72 -10.51
N LEU A 206 9.26 16.54 -10.03
CA LEU A 206 10.50 16.46 -9.24
C LEU A 206 11.71 16.92 -10.06
N ILE A 207 11.81 16.55 -11.33
CA ILE A 207 12.90 16.98 -12.22
C ILE A 207 12.89 18.50 -12.39
N GLU A 208 11.71 19.09 -12.62
CA GLU A 208 11.57 20.56 -12.72
C GLU A 208 11.87 21.27 -11.37
N ALA A 209 11.53 20.66 -10.24
CA ALA A 209 11.92 21.17 -8.93
C ALA A 209 13.43 21.10 -8.72
N ALA A 210 14.06 19.99 -9.11
CA ALA A 210 15.51 19.80 -9.00
C ALA A 210 16.29 20.79 -9.84
N SER A 211 15.82 21.16 -11.04
CA SER A 211 16.48 22.17 -11.88
C SER A 211 16.60 23.56 -11.21
N LYS A 212 15.68 23.82 -10.27
CA LYS A 212 15.72 25.06 -9.46
C LYS A 212 16.66 24.95 -8.23
N ILE A 213 17.00 23.73 -7.81
CA ILE A 213 17.81 23.44 -6.61
C ILE A 213 19.27 23.24 -6.95
N CYS A 214 19.56 22.51 -8.03
CA CYS A 214 20.90 22.07 -8.39
C CYS A 214 21.95 23.20 -8.52
N PRO A 215 21.61 24.40 -8.99
CA PRO A 215 22.58 25.51 -9.04
C PRO A 215 23.09 25.95 -7.66
N ASP A 216 22.21 25.91 -6.63
CA ASP A 216 22.52 26.35 -5.27
C ASP A 216 23.09 25.22 -4.41
N PHE A 217 22.77 23.95 -4.76
CA PHE A 217 23.14 22.73 -4.00
C PHE A 217 23.82 21.70 -4.92
N PRO A 218 25.07 21.95 -5.36
CA PRO A 218 25.79 21.05 -6.26
C PRO A 218 26.04 19.66 -5.65
N GLN A 219 26.02 19.52 -4.30
CA GLN A 219 26.14 18.25 -3.58
C GLN A 219 24.83 17.44 -3.54
N ALA A 220 23.69 18.01 -3.95
CA ALA A 220 22.43 17.26 -3.96
C ALA A 220 22.42 16.18 -5.04
N LEU A 221 22.05 14.95 -4.66
CA LEU A 221 21.85 13.84 -5.56
C LEU A 221 20.38 13.41 -5.52
N PHE A 222 19.71 13.46 -6.64
CA PHE A 222 18.33 12.98 -6.79
C PHE A 222 18.33 11.52 -7.22
N VAL A 223 17.73 10.64 -6.41
CA VAL A 223 17.66 9.21 -6.67
C VAL A 223 16.21 8.79 -6.92
N VAL A 224 15.97 8.26 -8.12
CA VAL A 224 14.66 7.80 -8.56
C VAL A 224 14.67 6.29 -8.63
N VAL A 225 13.93 5.65 -7.72
CA VAL A 225 13.82 4.19 -7.62
C VAL A 225 12.49 3.73 -8.18
N GLY A 226 12.55 2.81 -9.13
CA GLY A 226 11.42 2.26 -9.86
C GLY A 226 11.63 2.30 -11.36
N ASP A 227 10.65 1.76 -12.08
CA ASP A 227 10.65 1.73 -13.54
C ASP A 227 9.23 2.04 -14.07
N GLY A 228 9.12 2.29 -15.35
CA GLY A 228 7.83 2.57 -15.97
C GLY A 228 7.91 3.21 -17.35
N PRO A 229 6.75 3.43 -17.98
CA PRO A 229 6.67 3.89 -19.37
C PRO A 229 7.34 5.25 -19.63
N LEU A 230 7.50 6.08 -18.60
CA LEU A 230 8.09 7.43 -18.75
C LEU A 230 9.61 7.46 -18.53
N ARG A 231 10.26 6.35 -18.21
CA ARG A 231 11.70 6.33 -17.88
C ARG A 231 12.56 7.06 -18.92
N SER A 232 12.45 6.66 -20.19
CA SER A 232 13.28 7.24 -21.26
C SER A 232 13.07 8.74 -21.44
N SER A 233 11.83 9.23 -21.31
CA SER A 233 11.50 10.66 -21.42
C SER A 233 12.01 11.46 -20.22
N LEU A 234 11.96 10.89 -19.01
CA LEU A 234 12.49 11.51 -17.80
C LEU A 234 14.03 11.61 -17.84
N GLU A 235 14.71 10.55 -18.26
CA GLU A 235 16.16 10.56 -18.47
C GLU A 235 16.59 11.57 -19.55
N ALA A 236 15.81 11.69 -20.64
CA ALA A 236 16.04 12.72 -21.66
C ALA A 236 15.91 14.13 -21.09
N ARG A 237 14.86 14.37 -20.27
CA ARG A 237 14.63 15.68 -19.65
C ARG A 237 15.76 16.07 -18.70
N VAL A 238 16.29 15.14 -17.91
CA VAL A 238 17.46 15.38 -17.05
C VAL A 238 18.69 15.77 -17.86
N ARG A 239 18.93 15.13 -19.03
CA ARG A 239 20.03 15.48 -19.93
C ARG A 239 19.86 16.88 -20.54
N GLU A 240 18.65 17.22 -21.00
CA GLU A 240 18.33 18.55 -21.53
C GLU A 240 18.60 19.67 -20.53
N LEU A 241 18.33 19.42 -19.25
CA LEU A 241 18.54 20.35 -18.15
C LEU A 241 19.99 20.35 -17.62
N GLY A 242 20.88 19.52 -18.19
CA GLY A 242 22.30 19.46 -17.79
C GLY A 242 22.56 18.84 -16.41
N MET A 243 21.60 18.08 -15.85
CA MET A 243 21.67 17.57 -14.49
C MET A 243 22.13 16.10 -14.39
N THR A 244 22.75 15.53 -15.43
CA THR A 244 23.11 14.09 -15.49
C THR A 244 23.97 13.64 -14.30
N GLY A 245 24.84 14.51 -13.75
CA GLY A 245 25.68 14.21 -12.59
C GLY A 245 24.96 14.23 -11.24
N GLN A 246 23.73 14.75 -11.21
CA GLN A 246 22.93 14.93 -9.99
C GLN A 246 21.65 14.07 -9.97
N PHE A 247 21.46 13.20 -10.97
CA PHE A 247 20.36 12.26 -11.04
C PHE A 247 20.84 10.83 -11.21
N LEU A 248 20.23 9.91 -10.43
CA LEU A 248 20.40 8.46 -10.56
C LEU A 248 19.03 7.79 -10.72
N PHE A 249 18.76 7.22 -11.90
CA PHE A 249 17.63 6.33 -12.12
C PHE A 249 18.05 4.89 -11.76
N ALA A 250 17.71 4.47 -10.55
CA ALA A 250 18.19 3.20 -9.98
C ALA A 250 17.45 1.96 -10.52
N GLY A 251 16.37 2.15 -11.29
CA GLY A 251 15.52 1.05 -11.76
C GLY A 251 14.68 0.42 -10.65
N GLU A 252 13.97 -0.65 -11.00
CA GLU A 252 13.17 -1.41 -10.03
C GLU A 252 14.08 -2.17 -9.06
N ARG A 253 13.75 -2.15 -7.77
CA ARG A 253 14.54 -2.77 -6.70
C ARG A 253 13.64 -3.57 -5.76
N ASN A 254 14.09 -4.76 -5.38
CA ASN A 254 13.36 -5.65 -4.47
C ASN A 254 13.63 -5.37 -2.99
N ASN A 255 14.72 -4.67 -2.67
CA ASN A 255 15.19 -4.36 -1.30
C ASN A 255 15.02 -2.86 -0.98
N VAL A 256 13.84 -2.32 -1.22
CA VAL A 256 13.55 -0.88 -1.11
C VAL A 256 13.79 -0.38 0.33
N ASP A 257 13.56 -1.20 1.35
CA ASP A 257 13.80 -0.86 2.75
C ASP A 257 15.25 -0.43 3.02
N GLN A 258 16.22 -1.05 2.33
CA GLN A 258 17.64 -0.69 2.45
C GLN A 258 17.95 0.63 1.73
N ILE A 259 17.21 0.92 0.66
CA ILE A 259 17.39 2.11 -0.16
C ILE A 259 16.92 3.37 0.59
N TYR A 260 15.80 3.30 1.32
CA TYR A 260 15.35 4.44 2.14
C TYR A 260 16.43 4.93 3.11
N ARG A 261 17.29 4.05 3.64
CA ARG A 261 18.41 4.44 4.53
C ARG A 261 19.52 5.25 3.85
N SER A 262 19.58 5.21 2.52
CA SER A 262 20.52 6.01 1.76
C SER A 262 20.01 7.41 1.44
N PHE A 263 18.75 7.70 1.73
CA PHE A 263 18.15 9.00 1.52
C PHE A 263 18.31 9.90 2.75
N ASP A 264 18.43 11.19 2.52
CA ASP A 264 18.38 12.22 3.55
C ASP A 264 17.03 12.96 3.54
N VAL A 265 16.36 13.00 2.38
CA VAL A 265 15.02 13.57 2.19
C VAL A 265 14.23 12.66 1.26
N TYR A 266 12.98 12.40 1.61
CA TYR A 266 12.06 11.69 0.71
C TYR A 266 11.06 12.65 0.07
N VAL A 267 10.80 12.49 -1.24
CA VAL A 267 9.84 13.31 -1.98
C VAL A 267 8.78 12.44 -2.63
N LEU A 268 7.51 12.78 -2.41
CA LEU A 268 6.36 12.19 -3.10
C LEU A 268 5.66 13.25 -3.95
N PRO A 269 5.99 13.37 -5.25
CA PRO A 269 5.48 14.43 -6.13
C PRO A 269 4.19 14.03 -6.86
N SER A 270 3.45 13.04 -6.36
CA SER A 270 2.32 12.39 -7.04
C SER A 270 1.15 13.33 -7.31
N PHE A 271 0.44 13.08 -8.40
CA PHE A 271 -0.85 13.71 -8.72
C PHE A 271 -2.04 12.93 -8.12
N GLN A 272 -1.84 11.65 -7.84
CA GLN A 272 -2.92 10.78 -7.36
C GLN A 272 -2.38 9.67 -6.47
N GLU A 273 -2.99 9.51 -5.27
CA GLU A 273 -2.70 8.42 -4.34
C GLU A 273 -3.99 7.94 -3.64
N GLY A 274 -4.00 6.66 -3.25
CA GLY A 274 -4.97 6.16 -2.28
C GLY A 274 -4.46 6.40 -0.85
N MET A 275 -3.48 5.58 -0.45
CA MET A 275 -2.60 5.77 0.69
C MET A 275 -1.23 5.20 0.30
N PRO A 276 -0.22 6.04 0.05
CA PRO A 276 1.02 5.63 -0.57
C PRO A 276 1.91 4.82 0.38
N MET A 277 2.18 3.55 0.05
CA MET A 277 3.08 2.69 0.82
C MET A 277 4.50 3.25 0.87
N ALA A 278 4.99 3.78 -0.26
CA ALA A 278 6.33 4.35 -0.34
C ALA A 278 6.55 5.54 0.62
N LEU A 279 5.52 6.35 0.87
CA LEU A 279 5.57 7.42 1.87
C LEU A 279 5.58 6.85 3.29
N LEU A 280 4.74 5.86 3.58
CA LEU A 280 4.73 5.18 4.87
C LEU A 280 6.07 4.51 5.18
N GLU A 281 6.67 3.84 4.20
CA GLU A 281 7.98 3.21 4.31
C GLU A 281 9.10 4.23 4.55
N ALA A 282 9.08 5.36 3.83
CA ALA A 282 10.02 6.46 4.02
C ALA A 282 9.90 7.07 5.43
N MET A 283 8.67 7.34 5.89
CA MET A 283 8.40 7.83 7.24
C MET A 283 8.84 6.82 8.31
N ALA A 284 8.57 5.52 8.12
CA ALA A 284 9.03 4.45 9.00
C ALA A 284 10.55 4.36 9.08
N ALA A 285 11.24 4.66 7.98
CA ALA A 285 12.70 4.76 7.94
C ALA A 285 13.25 6.01 8.66
N GLY A 286 12.39 6.93 9.11
CA GLY A 286 12.77 8.16 9.79
C GLY A 286 13.20 9.28 8.84
N LEU A 287 12.72 9.27 7.61
CA LEU A 287 13.04 10.31 6.64
C LEU A 287 12.11 11.53 6.79
N PRO A 288 12.65 12.76 6.73
CA PRO A 288 11.85 13.95 6.51
C PRO A 288 11.22 13.88 5.12
N VAL A 289 9.97 14.34 4.99
CA VAL A 289 9.21 14.17 3.76
C VAL A 289 8.69 15.48 3.20
N VAL A 290 8.76 15.62 1.87
CA VAL A 290 8.04 16.63 1.08
C VAL A 290 7.06 15.88 0.19
N ALA A 291 5.76 16.13 0.35
CA ALA A 291 4.74 15.35 -0.34
C ALA A 291 3.62 16.24 -0.88
N THR A 292 3.02 15.84 -1.98
CA THR A 292 1.87 16.50 -2.56
C THR A 292 0.59 16.19 -1.80
N LYS A 293 -0.30 17.16 -1.66
CA LYS A 293 -1.57 17.06 -0.94
C LYS A 293 -2.64 16.34 -1.77
N VAL A 294 -2.48 15.03 -1.90
CA VAL A 294 -3.39 14.18 -2.70
C VAL A 294 -3.84 12.94 -1.94
N GLY A 295 -5.06 12.50 -2.17
CA GLY A 295 -5.61 11.25 -1.63
C GLY A 295 -5.47 11.14 -0.10
N GLY A 296 -4.82 10.07 0.37
CA GLY A 296 -4.55 9.82 1.79
C GLY A 296 -3.26 10.46 2.32
N VAL A 297 -2.51 11.21 1.51
CA VAL A 297 -1.27 11.87 1.97
C VAL A 297 -1.51 12.82 3.14
N PRO A 298 -2.58 13.66 3.17
CA PRO A 298 -2.88 14.50 4.33
C PRO A 298 -3.21 13.73 5.61
N ASP A 299 -3.68 12.48 5.50
CA ASP A 299 -3.89 11.62 6.68
C ASP A 299 -2.56 11.18 7.30
N LEU A 300 -1.48 11.07 6.50
CA LEU A 300 -0.13 10.72 6.93
C LEU A 300 0.64 11.94 7.44
N VAL A 301 0.72 12.99 6.61
CA VAL A 301 1.43 14.24 6.91
C VAL A 301 0.39 15.26 7.40
N CYS A 302 0.09 15.22 8.69
CA CYS A 302 -1.00 16.00 9.27
C CYS A 302 -0.59 17.40 9.78
N ASP A 303 0.69 17.61 9.97
CA ASP A 303 1.26 18.88 10.42
C ASP A 303 2.72 19.07 9.96
N PRO A 304 3.24 20.32 9.99
CA PRO A 304 4.58 20.64 9.50
C PRO A 304 5.74 19.97 10.27
N SER A 305 5.51 19.46 11.48
CA SER A 305 6.56 18.77 12.24
C SER A 305 6.81 17.35 11.73
N VAL A 306 5.86 16.79 10.98
CA VAL A 306 5.92 15.43 10.41
C VAL A 306 6.40 15.46 8.95
N GLY A 307 6.11 16.54 8.22
CA GLY A 307 6.47 16.67 6.82
C GLY A 307 5.93 17.95 6.19
N THR A 308 6.38 18.26 4.99
CA THR A 308 5.92 19.40 4.21
C THR A 308 4.90 18.97 3.16
N LEU A 309 3.67 19.51 3.22
CA LEU A 309 2.64 19.33 2.20
C LEU A 309 2.68 20.47 1.19
N VAL A 310 2.63 20.11 -0.09
CA VAL A 310 2.59 21.06 -1.21
C VAL A 310 1.44 20.73 -2.17
N GLU A 311 1.00 21.70 -2.96
CA GLU A 311 -0.03 21.42 -3.99
C GLU A 311 0.56 20.58 -5.13
N PRO A 312 -0.22 19.64 -5.71
CA PRO A 312 0.25 18.79 -6.79
C PRO A 312 0.55 19.61 -8.06
N GLY A 313 1.63 19.25 -8.75
CA GLY A 313 2.03 19.92 -9.99
C GLY A 313 2.77 21.24 -9.79
N ASP A 314 3.13 21.62 -8.56
CA ASP A 314 3.91 22.82 -8.26
C ASP A 314 5.40 22.49 -8.01
N PRO A 315 6.29 22.58 -9.02
CA PRO A 315 7.72 22.31 -8.85
C PRO A 315 8.40 23.35 -7.98
N THR A 316 7.85 24.57 -7.86
CA THR A 316 8.44 25.64 -7.04
C THR A 316 8.20 25.37 -5.56
N ALA A 317 6.98 24.95 -5.19
CA ALA A 317 6.69 24.58 -3.82
C ALA A 317 7.48 23.33 -3.37
N ILE A 318 7.62 22.33 -4.25
CA ILE A 318 8.49 21.16 -3.99
C ILE A 318 9.94 21.61 -3.79
N ALA A 319 10.47 22.46 -4.66
CA ALA A 319 11.83 22.97 -4.56
C ALA A 319 12.07 23.73 -3.25
N THR A 320 11.11 24.55 -2.81
CA THR A 320 11.18 25.29 -1.54
C THR A 320 11.25 24.32 -0.35
N GLY A 321 10.34 23.33 -0.31
CA GLY A 321 10.32 22.34 0.77
C GLY A 321 11.61 21.49 0.84
N ILE A 322 12.19 21.15 -0.32
CA ILE A 322 13.46 20.43 -0.37
C ILE A 322 14.61 21.35 0.09
N ARG A 323 14.70 22.61 -0.38
CA ARG A 323 15.75 23.55 0.03
C ARG A 323 15.80 23.77 1.54
N ASP A 324 14.65 23.93 2.16
CA ASP A 324 14.54 24.08 3.61
C ASP A 324 15.19 22.90 4.35
N LEU A 325 14.99 21.69 3.83
CA LEU A 325 15.56 20.47 4.40
C LEU A 325 17.05 20.29 4.03
N LEU A 326 17.49 20.70 2.85
CA LEU A 326 18.90 20.65 2.47
C LEU A 326 19.77 21.59 3.32
N SER A 327 19.21 22.73 3.70
CA SER A 327 19.91 23.78 4.44
C SER A 327 20.00 23.55 5.96
N ASP A 328 19.12 22.69 6.53
CA ASP A 328 19.01 22.51 7.98
C ASP A 328 18.99 21.02 8.37
N GLN A 329 20.12 20.51 8.80
CA GLN A 329 20.27 19.12 9.26
C GLN A 329 19.41 18.83 10.49
N SER A 330 19.38 19.72 11.47
CA SER A 330 18.61 19.52 12.71
C SER A 330 17.12 19.40 12.43
N ARG A 331 16.63 20.21 11.47
CA ARG A 331 15.24 20.12 11.00
C ARG A 331 14.96 18.78 10.32
N ARG A 332 15.89 18.29 9.48
CA ARG A 332 15.76 16.95 8.85
C ARG A 332 15.61 15.85 9.90
N GLU A 333 16.50 15.84 10.90
CA GLU A 333 16.54 14.83 11.96
C GLU A 333 15.26 14.87 12.81
N LEU A 334 14.84 16.06 13.22
CA LEU A 334 13.63 16.23 14.03
C LEU A 334 12.37 15.80 13.26
N MET A 335 12.21 16.26 12.03
CA MET A 335 11.07 15.90 11.17
C MET A 335 11.02 14.40 10.90
N GLY A 336 12.17 13.79 10.57
CA GLY A 336 12.27 12.35 10.35
C GLY A 336 11.92 11.53 11.59
N SER A 337 12.37 11.94 12.76
CA SER A 337 12.03 11.32 14.04
C SER A 337 10.53 11.37 14.33
N ASN A 338 9.90 12.54 14.09
CA ASN A 338 8.45 12.71 14.27
C ASN A 338 7.65 11.88 13.25
N ALA A 339 8.11 11.84 11.99
CA ALA A 339 7.49 11.03 10.95
C ALA A 339 7.50 9.54 11.33
N ARG A 340 8.65 9.03 11.79
CA ARG A 340 8.78 7.66 12.26
C ARG A 340 7.86 7.36 13.43
N ARG A 341 7.87 8.17 14.48
CA ARG A 341 7.01 8.00 15.65
C ARG A 341 5.54 7.92 15.25
N ARG A 342 5.11 8.80 14.34
CA ARG A 342 3.73 8.79 13.83
C ARG A 342 3.36 7.46 13.16
N VAL A 343 4.28 6.88 12.37
CA VAL A 343 4.04 5.56 11.74
C VAL A 343 3.98 4.47 12.79
N GLU A 344 4.90 4.46 13.75
CA GLU A 344 4.93 3.48 14.84
C GLU A 344 3.63 3.52 15.65
N ASP A 345 3.11 4.71 15.96
CA ASP A 345 1.91 4.90 16.78
C ASP A 345 0.60 4.58 16.04
N GLN A 346 0.50 4.90 14.72
CA GLN A 346 -0.80 4.93 14.05
C GLN A 346 -0.87 4.10 12.76
N PHE A 347 0.26 3.80 12.13
CA PHE A 347 0.33 3.16 10.82
C PHE A 347 1.23 1.92 10.80
N SER A 348 1.37 1.26 11.94
CA SER A 348 2.05 -0.03 12.00
C SER A 348 1.20 -1.13 11.36
N ALA A 349 1.86 -2.15 10.79
CA ALA A 349 1.17 -3.32 10.26
C ALA A 349 0.34 -4.04 11.34
N ALA A 350 0.79 -4.00 12.60
CA ALA A 350 0.07 -4.55 13.73
C ALA A 350 -1.24 -3.79 14.01
N ALA A 351 -1.20 -2.44 14.03
CA ALA A 351 -2.39 -1.62 14.20
C ALA A 351 -3.38 -1.82 13.05
N MET A 352 -2.88 -1.88 11.81
CA MET A 352 -3.70 -2.21 10.64
C MET A 352 -4.38 -3.57 10.81
N ALA A 353 -3.64 -4.62 11.16
CA ALA A 353 -4.19 -5.96 11.33
C ALA A 353 -5.28 -6.01 12.41
N GLN A 354 -5.10 -5.30 13.53
CA GLN A 354 -6.11 -5.21 14.58
C GLN A 354 -7.41 -4.59 14.09
N ASN A 355 -7.35 -3.49 13.33
CA ASN A 355 -8.52 -2.87 12.72
C ASN A 355 -9.24 -3.81 11.74
N TYR A 356 -8.49 -4.63 10.99
CA TYR A 356 -9.08 -5.64 10.12
C TYR A 356 -9.74 -6.78 10.90
N VAL A 357 -9.16 -7.22 12.02
CA VAL A 357 -9.80 -8.23 12.89
C VAL A 357 -11.17 -7.76 13.36
N GLU A 358 -11.29 -6.50 13.76
CA GLU A 358 -12.58 -5.90 14.16
C GLU A 358 -13.57 -5.88 12.98
N LEU A 359 -13.14 -5.49 11.78
CA LEU A 359 -13.96 -5.52 10.56
C LEU A 359 -14.45 -6.94 10.25
N TYR A 360 -13.57 -7.94 10.39
CA TYR A 360 -13.91 -9.34 10.14
C TYR A 360 -14.92 -9.87 11.17
N GLN A 361 -14.75 -9.54 12.44
CA GLN A 361 -15.70 -9.91 13.50
C GLN A 361 -17.08 -9.32 13.25
N GLU A 362 -17.16 -8.04 12.86
CA GLU A 362 -18.41 -7.41 12.46
C GLU A 362 -19.07 -8.11 11.26
N ALA A 363 -18.28 -8.50 10.24
CA ALA A 363 -18.78 -9.21 9.07
C ALA A 363 -19.35 -10.59 9.43
N LEU A 364 -18.66 -11.34 10.31
CA LEU A 364 -19.13 -12.62 10.84
C LEU A 364 -20.45 -12.49 11.61
N LEU A 365 -20.56 -11.48 12.49
CA LEU A 365 -21.77 -11.20 13.25
C LEU A 365 -22.97 -10.84 12.38
N ARG A 366 -22.76 -10.06 11.32
CA ARG A 366 -23.83 -9.70 10.37
C ARG A 366 -24.36 -10.92 9.63
N ARG A 367 -23.50 -11.87 9.27
CA ARG A 367 -23.86 -13.06 8.51
C ARG A 367 -24.58 -14.11 9.39
N SER A 368 -24.21 -14.23 10.66
CA SER A 368 -24.82 -15.21 11.60
C SER A 368 -26.22 -14.81 12.13
N GLY A 369 -26.86 -13.81 11.53
CA GLY A 369 -28.27 -13.47 11.85
C GLY A 369 -28.49 -12.79 13.19
N GLY A 370 -27.50 -12.10 13.73
CA GLY A 370 -27.69 -11.19 14.87
C GLY A 370 -27.89 -11.85 16.23
N ASN A 371 -27.51 -13.09 16.41
CA ASN A 371 -27.49 -13.71 17.75
C ASN A 371 -26.25 -13.21 18.53
N ARG A 372 -26.31 -11.93 18.96
CA ARG A 372 -25.23 -11.16 19.59
C ARG A 372 -24.61 -11.83 20.83
N ALA A 373 -25.35 -12.72 21.51
CA ALA A 373 -24.92 -13.31 22.78
C ALA A 373 -23.93 -14.49 22.61
N SER A 374 -24.05 -15.30 21.55
CA SER A 374 -23.27 -16.52 21.41
C SER A 374 -21.85 -16.32 20.87
N VAL A 375 -21.67 -15.38 19.92
CA VAL A 375 -20.36 -15.17 19.26
C VAL A 375 -19.40 -14.34 20.13
N ALA A 376 -19.92 -13.39 20.90
CA ALA A 376 -19.12 -12.63 21.87
C ALA A 376 -18.55 -13.54 22.97
N ALA A 377 -19.35 -14.48 23.47
CA ALA A 377 -18.90 -15.44 24.49
C ALA A 377 -17.80 -16.39 23.96
N THR A 378 -17.91 -16.83 22.72
CA THR A 378 -16.92 -17.73 22.10
C THR A 378 -15.59 -17.02 21.78
N SER A 379 -15.67 -15.75 21.37
CA SER A 379 -14.48 -14.93 21.06
C SER A 379 -13.72 -14.56 22.34
N GLN A 380 -14.46 -14.18 23.40
CA GLN A 380 -13.87 -13.85 24.72
C GLN A 380 -13.21 -15.07 25.35
N ALA A 381 -13.85 -16.22 25.30
CA ALA A 381 -13.30 -17.47 25.84
C ALA A 381 -12.00 -17.89 25.11
N ARG A 382 -11.91 -17.67 23.79
CA ARG A 382 -10.69 -17.95 23.02
C ARG A 382 -9.56 -16.96 23.31
N MET A 383 -9.85 -15.68 23.55
CA MET A 383 -8.86 -14.68 23.97
C MET A 383 -8.33 -14.93 25.38
N ASP A 384 -9.19 -15.38 26.30
CA ASP A 384 -8.80 -15.70 27.67
C ASP A 384 -7.94 -16.97 27.74
N VAL A 385 -8.18 -17.94 26.87
CA VAL A 385 -7.31 -19.13 26.72
C VAL A 385 -5.93 -18.73 26.17
N ALA A 386 -5.87 -17.85 25.16
CA ALA A 386 -4.60 -17.37 24.61
C ALA A 386 -3.78 -16.56 25.61
N ARG A 387 -4.41 -15.73 26.46
CA ARG A 387 -3.77 -14.99 27.54
C ARG A 387 -3.26 -15.90 28.69
N ARG A 388 -3.93 -17.02 28.95
CA ARG A 388 -3.47 -18.00 29.96
C ARG A 388 -2.30 -18.86 29.47
N ALA A 389 -2.14 -19.03 28.16
CA ALA A 389 -1.00 -19.76 27.57
C ALA A 389 0.27 -18.92 27.46
N GLN A 390 0.20 -17.61 27.70
CA GLN A 390 1.33 -16.68 27.70
C GLN A 390 1.81 -16.28 29.13
N ARG A 391 1.20 -16.84 30.16
CA ARG A 391 1.65 -16.79 31.56
C ARG A 391 2.23 -18.14 31.96
#